data_d19647422d3662a99b45b83c7209c754
#
_entry.id   d19647422d3662a99b45b83c7209c754
#
_cell.length_a   1.000
_cell.length_b   1.000
_cell.length_c   1.000
_cell.angle_alpha   90.00
_cell.angle_beta   90.00
_cell.angle_gamma   90.00
#
_symmetry.space_group_name_H-M   'P 1'
#
loop_
_entity.id
_entity.type
_entity.pdbx_description
1 polymer ?
#
loop_
_entity_poly.entity_id
_entity_poly.type
_entity_poly.pdbx_seq_one_letter_code
_entity_poly.pdbx_strand_id
1 'polypeptide(L)'
;MKVNYPLLALAVGAFGIGTTEFSPMGLLPTIAKGVDVSIPMAGMLISAYAVGVMVGAPLMTLLLSHRARRSALIFLMAIFTLGNVLSAIAPDYTTLMLSRIITSLNHGAFFGLGSVVAASVVPKEKQASAVATMFMGLTIANIGGVPAATWLGETIGWRMSFLATAGLGVIAMLGLWFSLPKGSAGARPNVKRELSVLVRPQVLTALLTTVLGAGAMFTLYTYISPVLQHITEATPLFVTVMLVLIGVGFSIGNYLGGKFADRSESATLKGFLLLLVAIMLLIPAAGAQ
;
A
#
# COMPACT_ATOMS: atom_id res chain seq x y z
N MET A 1 -8.09 27.10 -9.86
CA MET A 1 -7.40 26.59 -8.65
C MET A 1 -5.92 26.44 -8.97
N LYS A 2 -5.02 27.01 -8.16
CA LYS A 2 -3.57 26.76 -8.33
C LYS A 2 -3.25 25.34 -7.85
N VAL A 3 -2.55 24.56 -8.66
CA VAL A 3 -2.12 23.21 -8.32
C VAL A 3 -1.13 23.28 -7.14
N ASN A 4 -1.37 22.50 -6.09
CA ASN A 4 -0.44 22.37 -4.97
C ASN A 4 0.57 21.25 -5.31
N TYR A 5 1.69 21.63 -5.90
CA TYR A 5 2.73 20.69 -6.32
C TYR A 5 3.28 19.79 -5.21
N PRO A 6 3.51 20.27 -3.97
CA PRO A 6 3.82 19.41 -2.83
C PRO A 6 2.83 18.28 -2.60
N LEU A 7 1.54 18.57 -2.60
CA LEU A 7 0.51 17.55 -2.43
C LEU A 7 0.45 16.57 -3.59
N LEU A 8 0.64 17.05 -4.82
CA LEU A 8 0.70 16.20 -6.00
C LEU A 8 1.89 15.23 -5.92
N ALA A 9 3.08 15.71 -5.52
CA ALA A 9 4.26 14.86 -5.37
C ALA A 9 4.08 13.78 -4.30
N LEU A 10 3.44 14.14 -3.17
CA LEU A 10 3.08 13.18 -2.12
C LEU A 10 2.06 12.14 -2.63
N ALA A 11 1.04 12.57 -3.39
CA ALA A 11 0.05 11.67 -3.97
C ALA A 11 0.66 10.72 -5.00
N VAL A 12 1.63 11.18 -5.82
CA VAL A 12 2.38 10.31 -6.75
C VAL A 12 3.21 9.28 -5.99
N GLY A 13 3.86 9.67 -4.88
CA GLY A 13 4.56 8.71 -4.01
C GLY A 13 3.59 7.68 -3.42
N ALA A 14 2.44 8.11 -2.90
CA ALA A 14 1.39 7.23 -2.38
C ALA A 14 0.84 6.28 -3.47
N PHE A 15 0.65 6.78 -4.70
CA PHE A 15 0.27 5.97 -5.86
C PHE A 15 1.31 4.89 -6.18
N GLY A 16 2.60 5.23 -6.21
CA GLY A 16 3.68 4.26 -6.43
C GLY A 16 3.71 3.19 -5.33
N ILE A 17 3.60 3.60 -4.06
CA ILE A 17 3.59 2.67 -2.92
C ILE A 17 2.39 1.72 -2.99
N GLY A 18 1.19 2.23 -3.25
CA GLY A 18 0.00 1.39 -3.40
C GLY A 18 0.13 0.41 -4.58
N THR A 19 0.68 0.87 -5.70
CA THR A 19 0.92 0.01 -6.87
C THR A 19 1.89 -1.13 -6.52
N THR A 20 3.02 -0.86 -5.85
CA THR A 20 3.99 -1.91 -5.48
C THR A 20 3.48 -2.85 -4.39
N GLU A 21 2.60 -2.37 -3.52
CA GLU A 21 2.00 -3.19 -2.45
C GLU A 21 1.06 -4.25 -3.03
N PHE A 22 0.15 -3.84 -3.90
CA PHE A 22 -0.96 -4.68 -4.34
C PHE A 22 -0.74 -5.38 -5.70
N SER A 23 0.12 -4.88 -6.60
CA SER A 23 0.34 -5.51 -7.90
C SER A 23 0.87 -6.95 -7.84
N PRO A 24 1.71 -7.37 -6.87
CA PRO A 24 2.12 -8.77 -6.75
C PRO A 24 0.97 -9.74 -6.51
N MET A 25 -0.16 -9.28 -5.94
CA MET A 25 -1.34 -10.13 -5.73
C MET A 25 -2.00 -10.46 -7.08
N GLY A 26 -2.07 -9.50 -8.00
CA GLY A 26 -2.52 -9.72 -9.37
C GLY A 26 -1.59 -10.59 -10.19
N LEU A 27 -0.28 -10.53 -9.91
CA LEU A 27 0.78 -11.23 -10.65
C LEU A 27 1.27 -12.51 -9.95
N LEU A 28 0.59 -12.98 -8.91
CA LEU A 28 1.08 -14.05 -8.06
C LEU A 28 1.44 -15.33 -8.83
N PRO A 29 0.60 -15.84 -9.76
CA PRO A 29 0.95 -17.02 -10.56
C PRO A 29 2.15 -16.80 -11.49
N THR A 30 2.23 -15.62 -12.10
CA THR A 30 3.30 -15.26 -13.05
C THR A 30 4.64 -15.11 -12.32
N ILE A 31 4.63 -14.54 -11.12
CA ILE A 31 5.82 -14.45 -10.26
C ILE A 31 6.24 -15.84 -9.79
N ALA A 32 5.30 -16.65 -9.28
CA ALA A 32 5.57 -18.00 -8.80
C ALA A 32 6.27 -18.83 -9.87
N LYS A 33 5.74 -18.82 -11.10
CA LYS A 33 6.35 -19.49 -12.26
C LYS A 33 7.72 -18.89 -12.62
N GLY A 34 7.86 -17.56 -12.52
CA GLY A 34 9.08 -16.85 -12.92
C GLY A 34 10.28 -17.05 -11.99
N VAL A 35 10.05 -17.48 -10.74
CA VAL A 35 11.09 -17.80 -9.75
C VAL A 35 11.04 -19.26 -9.28
N ASP A 36 10.30 -20.10 -9.99
CA ASP A 36 10.18 -21.56 -9.81
C ASP A 36 9.80 -21.96 -8.37
N VAL A 37 8.69 -21.40 -7.88
CA VAL A 37 8.15 -21.74 -6.56
C VAL A 37 6.64 -21.99 -6.64
N SER A 38 6.08 -22.62 -5.59
CA SER A 38 4.64 -22.79 -5.48
C SER A 38 3.92 -21.45 -5.23
N ILE A 39 2.64 -21.37 -5.58
CA ILE A 39 1.80 -20.17 -5.33
C ILE A 39 1.78 -19.79 -3.84
N PRO A 40 1.62 -20.72 -2.86
CA PRO A 40 1.72 -20.39 -1.45
C PRO A 40 3.09 -19.80 -1.07
N MET A 41 4.18 -20.32 -1.64
CA MET A 41 5.53 -19.80 -1.42
C MET A 41 5.67 -18.38 -1.98
N ALA A 42 5.14 -18.12 -3.18
CA ALA A 42 5.11 -16.77 -3.75
C ALA A 42 4.26 -15.82 -2.87
N GLY A 43 3.17 -16.28 -2.26
CA GLY A 43 2.36 -15.53 -1.31
C GLY A 43 3.15 -15.02 -0.09
N MET A 44 4.22 -15.73 0.32
CA MET A 44 5.10 -15.28 1.39
C MET A 44 5.85 -13.97 1.08
N LEU A 45 6.00 -13.60 -0.20
CA LEU A 45 6.56 -12.30 -0.61
C LEU A 45 5.67 -11.14 -0.14
N ILE A 46 4.35 -11.34 -0.11
CA ILE A 46 3.37 -10.35 0.36
C ILE A 46 3.43 -10.27 1.89
N SER A 47 3.50 -11.42 2.57
CA SER A 47 3.65 -11.49 4.03
C SER A 47 4.95 -10.85 4.49
N ALA A 48 6.07 -11.11 3.81
CA ALA A 48 7.36 -10.50 4.11
C ALA A 48 7.33 -8.97 3.94
N TYR A 49 6.66 -8.48 2.90
CA TYR A 49 6.43 -7.05 2.71
C TYR A 49 5.63 -6.47 3.89
N ALA A 50 4.55 -7.10 4.30
CA ALA A 50 3.73 -6.65 5.42
C ALA A 50 4.51 -6.62 6.75
N VAL A 51 5.30 -7.66 7.04
CA VAL A 51 6.20 -7.68 8.22
C VAL A 51 7.23 -6.56 8.13
N GLY A 52 7.80 -6.34 6.95
CA GLY A 52 8.74 -5.25 6.73
C GLY A 52 8.11 -3.86 6.91
N VAL A 53 6.84 -3.65 6.53
CA VAL A 53 6.08 -2.43 6.84
C VAL A 53 5.90 -2.26 8.35
N MET A 54 5.50 -3.33 9.04
CA MET A 54 5.27 -3.32 10.49
C MET A 54 6.52 -2.92 11.29
N VAL A 55 7.67 -3.45 10.91
CA VAL A 55 8.96 -3.13 11.55
C VAL A 55 9.55 -1.83 11.01
N GLY A 56 9.44 -1.62 9.71
CA GLY A 56 10.02 -0.47 9.02
C GLY A 56 9.37 0.86 9.38
N ALA A 57 8.05 0.88 9.62
CA ALA A 57 7.34 2.12 9.92
C ALA A 57 7.89 2.82 11.19
N PRO A 58 7.96 2.19 12.37
CA PRO A 58 8.55 2.81 13.56
C PRO A 58 10.05 3.04 13.39
N LEU A 59 10.80 2.08 12.83
CA LEU A 59 12.24 2.17 12.67
C LEU A 59 12.62 3.38 11.81
N MET A 60 12.06 3.51 10.62
CA MET A 60 12.38 4.61 9.70
C MET A 60 11.87 5.96 10.21
N THR A 61 10.71 5.99 10.87
CA THR A 61 10.20 7.22 11.49
C THR A 61 11.18 7.72 12.57
N LEU A 62 11.71 6.84 13.40
CA LEU A 62 12.69 7.19 14.42
C LEU A 62 14.05 7.61 13.81
N LEU A 63 14.57 6.84 12.86
CA LEU A 63 15.85 7.14 12.20
C LEU A 63 15.82 8.46 11.44
N LEU A 64 14.68 8.82 10.85
CA LEU A 64 14.54 10.02 10.02
C LEU A 64 13.97 11.23 10.77
N SER A 65 13.56 11.07 12.03
CA SER A 65 12.92 12.11 12.83
C SER A 65 13.74 13.40 12.95
N HIS A 66 15.07 13.29 12.94
CA HIS A 66 16.00 14.42 13.05
C HIS A 66 16.42 14.99 11.69
N ARG A 67 15.95 14.40 10.58
CA ARG A 67 16.24 14.88 9.23
C ARG A 67 15.20 15.91 8.77
N ALA A 68 15.61 16.81 7.86
CA ALA A 68 14.66 17.67 7.16
C ALA A 68 13.62 16.80 6.43
N ARG A 69 12.34 17.13 6.58
CA ARG A 69 11.21 16.32 6.05
C ARG A 69 11.33 16.02 4.56
N ARG A 70 11.78 17.00 3.76
CA ARG A 70 12.06 16.80 2.32
C ARG A 70 13.10 15.71 2.10
N SER A 71 14.25 15.79 2.79
CA SER A 71 15.33 14.79 2.65
C SER A 71 14.90 13.42 3.13
N ALA A 72 14.10 13.34 4.20
CA ALA A 72 13.56 12.10 4.70
C ALA A 72 12.60 11.43 3.70
N LEU A 73 11.67 12.19 3.11
CA LEU A 73 10.74 11.67 2.10
C LEU A 73 11.45 11.22 0.82
N ILE A 74 12.44 11.98 0.35
CA ILE A 74 13.26 11.61 -0.82
C ILE A 74 14.04 10.34 -0.53
N PHE A 75 14.65 10.20 0.66
CA PHE A 75 15.36 9.01 1.07
C PHE A 75 14.44 7.77 1.13
N LEU A 76 13.22 7.93 1.66
CA LEU A 76 12.23 6.86 1.66
C LEU A 76 11.85 6.44 0.24
N MET A 77 11.65 7.39 -0.67
CA MET A 77 11.38 7.08 -2.08
C MET A 77 12.61 6.50 -2.80
N ALA A 78 13.83 6.82 -2.37
CA ALA A 78 15.03 6.16 -2.88
C ALA A 78 15.10 4.69 -2.46
N ILE A 79 14.77 4.36 -1.21
CA ILE A 79 14.62 2.96 -0.74
C ILE A 79 13.54 2.23 -1.56
N PHE A 80 12.40 2.86 -1.78
CA PHE A 80 11.31 2.36 -2.62
C PHE A 80 11.78 2.03 -4.03
N THR A 81 12.46 2.99 -4.67
CA THR A 81 12.97 2.84 -6.05
C THR A 81 14.00 1.72 -6.12
N LEU A 82 14.98 1.73 -5.21
CA LEU A 82 16.02 0.70 -5.14
C LEU A 82 15.40 -0.70 -4.95
N GLY A 83 14.48 -0.85 -4.01
CA GLY A 83 13.83 -2.12 -3.76
C GLY A 83 13.03 -2.64 -4.96
N ASN A 84 12.34 -1.76 -5.70
CA ASN A 84 11.64 -2.15 -6.92
C ASN A 84 12.60 -2.49 -8.08
N VAL A 85 13.73 -1.78 -8.22
CA VAL A 85 14.79 -2.14 -9.18
C VAL A 85 15.38 -3.52 -8.84
N LEU A 86 15.71 -3.76 -7.56
CA LEU A 86 16.18 -5.08 -7.10
C LEU A 86 15.16 -6.19 -7.36
N SER A 87 13.87 -5.90 -7.17
CA SER A 87 12.80 -6.84 -7.52
C SER A 87 12.76 -7.14 -9.02
N ALA A 88 12.94 -6.12 -9.87
CA ALA A 88 12.94 -6.29 -11.32
C ALA A 88 14.11 -7.14 -11.84
N ILE A 89 15.27 -7.07 -11.20
CA ILE A 89 16.46 -7.83 -11.59
C ILE A 89 16.69 -9.11 -10.79
N ALA A 90 15.78 -9.45 -9.86
CA ALA A 90 15.92 -10.62 -8.99
C ALA A 90 16.03 -11.92 -9.80
N PRO A 91 17.12 -12.70 -9.67
CA PRO A 91 17.30 -13.96 -10.41
C PRO A 91 16.49 -15.09 -9.79
N ASP A 92 16.23 -15.04 -8.50
CA ASP A 92 15.64 -16.11 -7.71
C ASP A 92 14.68 -15.57 -6.63
N TYR A 93 13.98 -16.51 -5.98
CA TYR A 93 13.01 -16.20 -4.91
C TYR A 93 13.62 -15.46 -3.71
N THR A 94 14.82 -15.87 -3.26
CA THR A 94 15.46 -15.28 -2.08
C THR A 94 15.82 -13.82 -2.31
N THR A 95 16.41 -13.52 -3.46
CA THR A 95 16.74 -12.14 -3.87
C THR A 95 15.47 -11.30 -3.98
N LEU A 96 14.40 -11.86 -4.57
CA LEU A 96 13.11 -11.18 -4.66
C LEU A 96 12.52 -10.92 -3.26
N MET A 97 12.58 -11.89 -2.35
CA MET A 97 12.14 -11.75 -0.96
C MET A 97 12.86 -10.60 -0.25
N LEU A 98 14.18 -10.57 -0.34
CA LEU A 98 15.00 -9.51 0.27
C LEU A 98 14.67 -8.14 -0.31
N SER A 99 14.48 -8.06 -1.62
CA SER A 99 14.10 -6.79 -2.28
C SER A 99 12.73 -6.30 -1.82
N ARG A 100 11.78 -7.20 -1.56
CA ARG A 100 10.45 -6.85 -1.03
C ARG A 100 10.53 -6.32 0.40
N ILE A 101 11.38 -6.91 1.25
CA ILE A 101 11.65 -6.41 2.60
C ILE A 101 12.27 -5.01 2.53
N ILE A 102 13.28 -4.79 1.67
CA ILE A 102 13.88 -3.46 1.47
C ILE A 102 12.82 -2.45 1.03
N THR A 103 12.01 -2.78 0.02
CA THR A 103 10.97 -1.89 -0.49
C THR A 103 9.98 -1.51 0.61
N SER A 104 9.58 -2.43 1.48
CA SER A 104 8.57 -2.21 2.51
C SER A 104 8.98 -1.21 3.60
N LEU A 105 10.27 -1.02 3.84
CA LEU A 105 10.79 -0.12 4.87
C LEU A 105 10.34 1.34 4.68
N ASN A 106 10.08 1.76 3.44
CA ASN A 106 9.63 3.13 3.16
C ASN A 106 8.16 3.38 3.56
N HIS A 107 7.31 2.34 3.48
CA HIS A 107 5.86 2.46 3.38
C HIS A 107 5.23 3.28 4.53
N GLY A 108 5.28 2.77 5.75
CA GLY A 108 4.60 3.43 6.89
C GLY A 108 5.23 4.77 7.25
N ALA A 109 6.55 4.91 7.14
CA ALA A 109 7.24 6.16 7.40
C ALA A 109 6.91 7.23 6.35
N PHE A 110 6.75 6.84 5.07
CA PHE A 110 6.33 7.78 4.01
C PHE A 110 4.93 8.33 4.29
N PHE A 111 3.97 7.50 4.65
CA PHE A 111 2.62 7.95 4.98
C PHE A 111 2.59 8.80 6.25
N GLY A 112 3.34 8.43 7.28
CA GLY A 112 3.44 9.20 8.53
C GLY A 112 4.05 10.59 8.32
N LEU A 113 5.27 10.66 7.76
CA LEU A 113 5.95 11.92 7.49
C LEU A 113 5.23 12.75 6.41
N GLY A 114 4.73 12.08 5.38
CA GLY A 114 4.00 12.71 4.29
C GLY A 114 2.71 13.39 4.75
N SER A 115 1.96 12.78 5.68
CA SER A 115 0.76 13.38 6.28
C SER A 115 1.09 14.67 7.03
N VAL A 116 2.19 14.67 7.79
CA VAL A 116 2.66 15.89 8.48
C VAL A 116 3.07 16.98 7.47
N VAL A 117 3.73 16.61 6.38
CA VAL A 117 4.10 17.55 5.32
C VAL A 117 2.86 18.06 4.59
N ALA A 118 1.93 17.17 4.21
CA ALA A 118 0.67 17.54 3.55
C ALA A 118 -0.11 18.57 4.37
N ALA A 119 -0.24 18.35 5.68
CA ALA A 119 -0.86 19.29 6.58
C ALA A 119 -0.12 20.63 6.71
N SER A 120 1.22 20.62 6.56
CA SER A 120 2.06 21.82 6.74
C SER A 120 2.09 22.76 5.53
N VAL A 121 1.68 22.29 4.34
CA VAL A 121 1.70 23.09 3.10
C VAL A 121 0.35 23.71 2.74
N VAL A 122 -0.59 23.70 3.69
CA VAL A 122 -1.94 24.28 3.56
C VAL A 122 -2.36 25.01 4.84
N PRO A 123 -3.34 25.94 4.78
CA PRO A 123 -3.96 26.53 5.98
C PRO A 123 -4.60 25.48 6.89
N LYS A 124 -4.74 25.80 8.18
CA LYS A 124 -5.26 24.88 9.22
C LYS A 124 -6.61 24.25 8.85
N GLU A 125 -7.49 25.03 8.24
CA GLU A 125 -8.84 24.62 7.85
C GLU A 125 -8.85 23.57 6.72
N LYS A 126 -7.72 23.38 6.02
CA LYS A 126 -7.57 22.46 4.89
C LYS A 126 -6.64 21.28 5.17
N GLN A 127 -6.14 21.14 6.40
CA GLN A 127 -5.14 20.11 6.72
C GLN A 127 -5.67 18.69 6.51
N ALA A 128 -6.89 18.40 6.97
CA ALA A 128 -7.51 17.08 6.76
C ALA A 128 -7.71 16.77 5.27
N SER A 129 -8.17 17.74 4.48
CA SER A 129 -8.32 17.60 3.03
C SER A 129 -6.98 17.40 2.32
N ALA A 130 -5.91 18.02 2.79
CA ALA A 130 -4.57 17.83 2.20
C ALA A 130 -4.04 16.43 2.46
N VAL A 131 -4.21 15.90 3.66
CA VAL A 131 -3.88 14.50 3.99
C VAL A 131 -4.71 13.53 3.15
N ALA A 132 -6.02 13.77 3.03
CA ALA A 132 -6.89 12.97 2.17
C ALA A 132 -6.45 13.00 0.70
N THR A 133 -5.98 14.16 0.19
CA THR A 133 -5.45 14.28 -1.18
C THR A 133 -4.20 13.42 -1.38
N MET A 134 -3.30 13.34 -0.40
CA MET A 134 -2.16 12.42 -0.45
C MET A 134 -2.61 10.97 -0.51
N PHE A 135 -3.54 10.56 0.36
CA PHE A 135 -4.08 9.18 0.38
C PHE A 135 -4.92 8.83 -0.86
N MET A 136 -5.44 9.84 -1.57
CA MET A 136 -6.11 9.61 -2.85
C MET A 136 -5.17 8.95 -3.89
N GLY A 137 -3.85 9.17 -3.79
CA GLY A 137 -2.87 8.43 -4.58
C GLY A 137 -2.97 6.91 -4.38
N LEU A 138 -3.14 6.44 -3.15
CA LEU A 138 -3.35 5.03 -2.84
C LEU A 138 -4.67 4.49 -3.43
N THR A 139 -5.74 5.27 -3.35
CA THR A 139 -7.04 4.92 -3.95
C THR A 139 -6.94 4.78 -5.46
N ILE A 140 -6.30 5.75 -6.13
CA ILE A 140 -6.08 5.71 -7.58
C ILE A 140 -5.17 4.54 -7.96
N ALA A 141 -4.19 4.19 -7.12
CA ALA A 141 -3.35 3.01 -7.34
C ALA A 141 -4.19 1.72 -7.40
N ASN A 142 -5.15 1.55 -6.51
CA ASN A 142 -6.03 0.37 -6.51
C ASN A 142 -6.95 0.31 -7.75
N ILE A 143 -7.42 1.46 -8.25
CA ILE A 143 -8.32 1.50 -9.41
C ILE A 143 -7.56 1.35 -10.73
N GLY A 144 -6.38 1.96 -10.85
CA GLY A 144 -5.65 2.06 -12.11
C GLY A 144 -4.23 1.51 -12.07
N GLY A 145 -3.47 1.80 -11.00
CA GLY A 145 -2.06 1.41 -10.87
C GLY A 145 -1.87 -0.10 -10.80
N VAL A 146 -2.63 -0.77 -9.95
CA VAL A 146 -2.55 -2.23 -9.75
C VAL A 146 -2.99 -2.97 -11.02
N PRO A 147 -4.16 -2.68 -11.63
CA PRO A 147 -4.54 -3.31 -12.89
C PRO A 147 -3.55 -3.05 -14.01
N ALA A 148 -3.05 -1.83 -14.16
CA ALA A 148 -2.05 -1.50 -15.18
C ALA A 148 -0.72 -2.25 -14.97
N ALA A 149 -0.24 -2.35 -13.73
CA ALA A 149 0.95 -3.10 -13.38
C ALA A 149 0.77 -4.60 -13.58
N THR A 150 -0.43 -5.14 -13.28
CA THR A 150 -0.79 -6.53 -13.51
C THR A 150 -0.83 -6.83 -15.01
N TRP A 151 -1.52 -6.00 -15.80
CA TRP A 151 -1.57 -6.14 -17.25
C TRP A 151 -0.17 -6.09 -17.88
N LEU A 152 0.67 -5.14 -17.46
CA LEU A 152 2.05 -5.02 -17.92
C LEU A 152 2.86 -6.29 -17.58
N GLY A 153 2.69 -6.80 -16.36
CA GLY A 153 3.41 -7.99 -15.90
C GLY A 153 2.97 -9.28 -16.59
N GLU A 154 1.69 -9.40 -16.94
CA GLU A 154 1.15 -10.53 -17.69
C GLU A 154 1.55 -10.51 -19.18
N THR A 155 1.67 -9.31 -19.78
CA THR A 155 1.95 -9.18 -21.22
C THR A 155 3.44 -9.11 -21.57
N ILE A 156 4.22 -8.39 -20.77
CA ILE A 156 5.65 -8.13 -21.05
C ILE A 156 6.55 -8.88 -20.06
N GLY A 157 6.03 -9.21 -18.87
CA GLY A 157 6.72 -9.93 -17.82
C GLY A 157 6.70 -9.17 -16.49
N TRP A 158 6.55 -9.91 -15.40
CA TRP A 158 6.41 -9.39 -14.04
C TRP A 158 7.55 -8.47 -13.60
N ARG A 159 8.76 -8.68 -14.12
CA ARG A 159 9.92 -7.81 -13.86
C ARG A 159 9.71 -6.39 -14.36
N MET A 160 9.05 -6.23 -15.50
CA MET A 160 8.74 -4.92 -16.08
C MET A 160 7.71 -4.15 -15.24
N SER A 161 6.81 -4.84 -14.57
CA SER A 161 5.88 -4.22 -13.61
C SER A 161 6.64 -3.57 -12.44
N PHE A 162 7.63 -4.25 -11.86
CA PHE A 162 8.48 -3.66 -10.82
C PHE A 162 9.36 -2.52 -11.35
N LEU A 163 9.88 -2.63 -12.56
CA LEU A 163 10.69 -1.57 -13.17
C LEU A 163 9.85 -0.31 -13.45
N ALA A 164 8.63 -0.46 -13.96
CA ALA A 164 7.69 0.65 -14.14
C ALA A 164 7.36 1.32 -12.80
N THR A 165 7.15 0.52 -11.75
CA THR A 165 6.91 1.02 -10.40
C THR A 165 8.14 1.75 -9.83
N ALA A 166 9.35 1.28 -10.11
CA ALA A 166 10.58 2.01 -9.78
C ALA A 166 10.62 3.37 -10.47
N GLY A 167 10.19 3.46 -11.73
CA GLY A 167 10.03 4.72 -12.47
C GLY A 167 9.11 5.71 -11.76
N LEU A 168 7.99 5.24 -11.19
CA LEU A 168 7.09 6.08 -10.36
C LEU A 168 7.84 6.62 -9.13
N GLY A 169 8.71 5.82 -8.53
CA GLY A 169 9.56 6.26 -7.41
C GLY A 169 10.50 7.40 -7.80
N VAL A 170 11.12 7.32 -8.98
CA VAL A 170 11.96 8.42 -9.52
C VAL A 170 11.12 9.67 -9.74
N ILE A 171 9.95 9.55 -10.36
CA ILE A 171 9.03 10.68 -10.57
C ILE A 171 8.62 11.32 -9.24
N ALA A 172 8.29 10.51 -8.24
CA ALA A 172 7.96 11.01 -6.90
C ALA A 172 9.15 11.73 -6.25
N MET A 173 10.37 11.17 -6.32
CA MET A 173 11.58 11.82 -5.81
C MET A 173 11.82 13.19 -6.46
N LEU A 174 11.73 13.27 -7.78
CA LEU A 174 11.86 14.53 -8.52
C LEU A 174 10.77 15.52 -8.12
N GLY A 175 9.51 15.06 -8.05
CA GLY A 175 8.39 15.87 -7.60
C GLY A 175 8.62 16.45 -6.19
N LEU A 176 9.07 15.64 -5.24
CA LEU A 176 9.39 16.07 -3.87
C LEU A 176 10.60 17.03 -3.85
N TRP A 177 11.61 16.75 -4.69
CA TRP A 177 12.80 17.60 -4.79
C TRP A 177 12.48 19.02 -5.25
N PHE A 178 11.65 19.17 -6.26
CA PHE A 178 11.33 20.47 -6.84
C PHE A 178 10.21 21.21 -6.12
N SER A 179 9.27 20.48 -5.47
CA SER A 179 8.08 21.09 -4.88
C SER A 179 8.22 21.41 -3.38
N LEU A 180 9.03 20.66 -2.62
CA LEU A 180 9.15 20.86 -1.18
C LEU A 180 10.31 21.81 -0.84
N PRO A 181 10.11 22.75 0.10
CA PRO A 181 11.20 23.57 0.63
C PRO A 181 12.20 22.69 1.40
N LYS A 182 13.45 23.16 1.49
CA LYS A 182 14.52 22.43 2.19
C LYS A 182 14.20 22.14 3.66
N GLY A 183 13.40 22.99 4.32
CA GLY A 183 12.89 22.79 5.68
C GLY A 183 13.98 22.62 6.75
N SER A 184 13.61 22.81 8.00
CA SER A 184 14.46 22.49 9.17
C SER A 184 14.21 21.06 9.65
N ALA A 185 15.19 20.53 10.40
CA ALA A 185 15.05 19.26 11.10
C ALA A 185 13.90 19.30 12.13
N GLY A 186 13.19 18.17 12.29
CA GLY A 186 12.14 18.04 13.30
C GLY A 186 12.73 17.88 14.72
N ALA A 187 11.87 18.05 15.72
CA ALA A 187 12.23 17.72 17.11
C ALA A 187 12.40 16.20 17.25
N ARG A 188 13.31 15.77 18.11
CA ARG A 188 13.50 14.33 18.38
C ARG A 188 12.26 13.77 19.10
N PRO A 189 11.67 12.67 18.59
CA PRO A 189 10.52 12.05 19.25
C PRO A 189 10.92 11.42 20.58
N ASN A 190 9.99 11.44 21.52
CA ASN A 190 10.17 10.68 22.76
C ASN A 190 9.68 9.26 22.58
N VAL A 191 10.59 8.36 22.21
CA VAL A 191 10.33 6.94 21.89
C VAL A 191 9.54 6.23 22.99
N LYS A 192 9.90 6.47 24.28
CA LYS A 192 9.20 5.84 25.42
C LYS A 192 7.75 6.26 25.50
N ARG A 193 7.45 7.54 25.24
CA ARG A 193 6.08 8.07 25.28
C ARG A 193 5.26 7.52 24.10
N GLU A 194 5.85 7.42 22.93
CA GLU A 194 5.16 6.86 21.74
C GLU A 194 4.87 5.37 21.91
N LEU A 195 5.83 4.59 22.39
CA LEU A 195 5.62 3.16 22.64
C LEU A 195 4.63 2.89 23.78
N SER A 196 4.55 3.77 24.79
CA SER A 196 3.59 3.62 25.90
C SER A 196 2.14 3.71 25.46
N VAL A 197 1.84 4.35 24.32
CA VAL A 197 0.49 4.43 23.77
C VAL A 197 0.05 3.06 23.21
N LEU A 198 0.96 2.29 22.65
CA LEU A 198 0.65 1.00 22.03
C LEU A 198 0.15 -0.05 23.02
N VAL A 199 0.52 0.06 24.32
CA VAL A 199 0.09 -0.90 25.36
C VAL A 199 -1.24 -0.52 26.01
N ARG A 200 -1.90 0.57 25.60
CA ARG A 200 -3.23 0.94 26.12
C ARG A 200 -4.29 -0.06 25.62
N PRO A 201 -5.20 -0.56 26.49
CA PRO A 201 -6.22 -1.55 26.11
C PRO A 201 -7.07 -1.12 24.91
N GLN A 202 -7.44 0.16 24.84
CA GLN A 202 -8.23 0.70 23.72
C GLN A 202 -7.47 0.64 22.39
N VAL A 203 -6.16 0.89 22.42
CA VAL A 203 -5.30 0.81 21.24
C VAL A 203 -5.10 -0.65 20.84
N LEU A 204 -4.88 -1.55 21.79
CA LEU A 204 -4.73 -2.98 21.53
C LEU A 204 -6.00 -3.59 20.92
N THR A 205 -7.19 -3.23 21.41
CA THR A 205 -8.46 -3.71 20.82
C THR A 205 -8.67 -3.17 19.41
N ALA A 206 -8.35 -1.91 19.15
CA ALA A 206 -8.41 -1.34 17.81
C ALA A 206 -7.42 -2.02 16.86
N LEU A 207 -6.19 -2.26 17.30
CA LEU A 207 -5.18 -2.99 16.54
C LEU A 207 -5.64 -4.42 16.23
N LEU A 208 -6.17 -5.15 17.21
CA LEU A 208 -6.68 -6.51 17.02
C LEU A 208 -7.82 -6.54 15.99
N THR A 209 -8.75 -5.61 16.07
CA THR A 209 -9.84 -5.49 15.10
C THR A 209 -9.29 -5.24 13.69
N THR A 210 -8.29 -4.37 13.56
CA THR A 210 -7.63 -4.11 12.27
C THR A 210 -6.90 -5.35 11.77
N VAL A 211 -6.17 -6.07 12.63
CA VAL A 211 -5.45 -7.31 12.26
C VAL A 211 -6.41 -8.36 11.74
N LEU A 212 -7.52 -8.59 12.43
CA LEU A 212 -8.51 -9.61 12.02
C LEU A 212 -9.24 -9.21 10.73
N GLY A 213 -9.73 -7.96 10.65
CA GLY A 213 -10.47 -7.48 9.47
C GLY A 213 -9.59 -7.34 8.23
N ALA A 214 -8.44 -6.70 8.36
CA ALA A 214 -7.49 -6.57 7.26
C ALA A 214 -6.90 -7.93 6.87
N GLY A 215 -6.58 -8.79 7.84
CA GLY A 215 -6.06 -10.14 7.59
C GLY A 215 -7.02 -10.98 6.74
N ALA A 216 -8.31 -10.97 7.05
CA ALA A 216 -9.33 -11.67 6.26
C ALA A 216 -9.38 -11.13 4.82
N MET A 217 -9.43 -9.81 4.65
CA MET A 217 -9.46 -9.16 3.33
C MET A 217 -8.19 -9.45 2.53
N PHE A 218 -7.01 -9.30 3.14
CA PHE A 218 -5.74 -9.55 2.46
C PHE A 218 -5.53 -11.01 2.11
N THR A 219 -6.05 -11.97 2.89
CA THR A 219 -6.01 -13.39 2.54
C THR A 219 -6.75 -13.65 1.23
N LEU A 220 -7.97 -13.12 1.07
CA LEU A 220 -8.71 -13.23 -0.18
C LEU A 220 -7.99 -12.51 -1.33
N TYR A 221 -7.58 -11.26 -1.10
CA TYR A 221 -6.98 -10.44 -2.16
C TYR A 221 -5.64 -10.99 -2.65
N THR A 222 -4.83 -11.55 -1.76
CA THR A 222 -3.55 -12.17 -2.11
C THR A 222 -3.72 -13.30 -3.12
N TYR A 223 -4.76 -14.11 -2.95
CA TYR A 223 -5.00 -15.30 -3.78
C TYR A 223 -6.08 -15.10 -4.83
N ILE A 224 -6.57 -13.87 -5.05
CA ILE A 224 -7.66 -13.61 -6.00
C ILE A 224 -7.29 -14.00 -7.44
N SER A 225 -6.05 -13.70 -7.88
CA SER A 225 -5.59 -14.04 -9.22
C SER A 225 -5.47 -15.56 -9.43
N PRO A 226 -4.81 -16.34 -8.55
CA PRO A 226 -4.83 -17.80 -8.63
C PRO A 226 -6.24 -18.39 -8.62
N VAL A 227 -7.12 -17.90 -7.75
CA VAL A 227 -8.51 -18.39 -7.66
C VAL A 227 -9.24 -18.19 -8.98
N LEU A 228 -9.15 -16.99 -9.56
CA LEU A 228 -9.80 -16.70 -10.83
C LEU A 228 -9.21 -17.52 -11.99
N GLN A 229 -7.88 -17.68 -12.05
CA GLN A 229 -7.23 -18.41 -13.15
C GLN A 229 -7.42 -19.93 -13.06
N HIS A 230 -7.38 -20.53 -11.87
CA HIS A 230 -7.44 -21.98 -11.68
C HIS A 230 -8.84 -22.54 -11.49
N ILE A 231 -9.77 -21.76 -10.91
CA ILE A 231 -11.15 -22.22 -10.66
C ILE A 231 -12.09 -21.84 -11.79
N THR A 232 -11.95 -20.61 -12.33
CA THR A 232 -12.84 -20.10 -13.38
C THR A 232 -12.19 -20.02 -14.77
N GLU A 233 -10.96 -20.51 -14.90
CA GLU A 233 -10.16 -20.46 -16.15
C GLU A 233 -10.11 -19.04 -16.76
N ALA A 234 -10.09 -18.03 -15.89
CA ALA A 234 -10.19 -16.63 -16.28
C ALA A 234 -8.99 -16.19 -17.12
N THR A 235 -9.29 -15.42 -18.16
CA THR A 235 -8.27 -14.78 -18.98
C THR A 235 -7.53 -13.67 -18.20
N PRO A 236 -6.28 -13.30 -18.56
CA PRO A 236 -5.57 -12.18 -17.95
C PRO A 236 -6.36 -10.86 -17.98
N LEU A 237 -7.09 -10.62 -19.07
CA LEU A 237 -7.96 -9.44 -19.19
C LEU A 237 -9.08 -9.47 -18.14
N PHE A 238 -9.72 -10.62 -17.94
CA PHE A 238 -10.77 -10.76 -16.94
C PHE A 238 -10.22 -10.53 -15.52
N VAL A 239 -9.06 -11.07 -15.17
CA VAL A 239 -8.36 -10.81 -13.90
C VAL A 239 -8.12 -9.30 -13.72
N THR A 240 -7.62 -8.63 -14.76
CA THR A 240 -7.39 -7.19 -14.75
C THR A 240 -8.69 -6.41 -14.45
N VAL A 241 -9.79 -6.76 -15.14
CA VAL A 241 -11.10 -6.13 -14.90
C VAL A 241 -11.59 -6.36 -13.47
N MET A 242 -11.43 -7.56 -12.93
CA MET A 242 -11.79 -7.86 -11.54
C MET A 242 -10.97 -7.03 -10.54
N LEU A 243 -9.68 -6.83 -10.79
CA LEU A 243 -8.84 -5.97 -9.95
C LEU A 243 -9.29 -4.50 -10.01
N VAL A 244 -9.71 -4.00 -11.17
CA VAL A 244 -10.34 -2.66 -11.29
C VAL A 244 -11.60 -2.58 -10.42
N LEU A 245 -12.47 -3.58 -10.50
CA LEU A 245 -13.72 -3.62 -9.71
C LEU A 245 -13.43 -3.67 -8.20
N ILE A 246 -12.40 -4.42 -7.77
CA ILE A 246 -11.93 -4.42 -6.38
C ILE A 246 -11.46 -3.02 -5.96
N GLY A 247 -10.66 -2.34 -6.79
CA GLY A 247 -10.21 -0.97 -6.55
C GLY A 247 -11.35 0.03 -6.42
N VAL A 248 -12.36 -0.08 -7.29
CA VAL A 248 -13.60 0.70 -7.20
C VAL A 248 -14.35 0.37 -5.90
N GLY A 249 -14.45 -0.92 -5.55
CA GLY A 249 -15.05 -1.38 -4.30
C GLY A 249 -14.37 -0.78 -3.06
N PHE A 250 -13.03 -0.76 -3.02
CA PHE A 250 -12.28 -0.10 -1.95
C PHE A 250 -12.57 1.39 -1.86
N SER A 251 -12.71 2.08 -3.00
CA SER A 251 -13.00 3.51 -3.05
C SER A 251 -14.40 3.82 -2.53
N ILE A 252 -15.39 3.03 -2.95
CA ILE A 252 -16.78 3.12 -2.47
C ILE A 252 -16.84 2.78 -0.98
N GLY A 253 -16.17 1.69 -0.55
CA GLY A 253 -16.11 1.27 0.85
C GLY A 253 -15.49 2.33 1.76
N ASN A 254 -14.40 2.95 1.33
CA ASN A 254 -13.76 4.07 2.04
C ASN A 254 -14.71 5.28 2.19
N TYR A 255 -15.38 5.67 1.10
CA TYR A 255 -16.32 6.78 1.12
C TYR A 255 -17.52 6.50 2.04
N LEU A 256 -18.16 5.33 1.88
CA LEU A 256 -19.30 4.93 2.70
C LEU A 256 -18.91 4.74 4.17
N GLY A 257 -17.74 4.11 4.40
CA GLY A 257 -17.19 3.91 5.74
C GLY A 257 -17.00 5.22 6.49
N GLY A 258 -16.37 6.22 5.86
CA GLY A 258 -16.25 7.56 6.43
C GLY A 258 -17.61 8.21 6.73
N LYS A 259 -18.52 8.20 5.75
CA LYS A 259 -19.85 8.81 5.90
C LYS A 259 -20.72 8.17 6.99
N PHE A 260 -20.64 6.86 7.15
CA PHE A 260 -21.40 6.15 8.19
C PHE A 260 -20.72 6.25 9.56
N ALA A 261 -19.39 6.29 9.61
CA ALA A 261 -18.62 6.47 10.84
C ALA A 261 -18.93 7.82 11.51
N ASP A 262 -19.16 8.90 10.73
CA ASP A 262 -19.60 10.19 11.24
C ASP A 262 -20.92 10.10 12.04
N ARG A 263 -21.76 9.09 11.78
CA ARG A 263 -23.00 8.85 12.52
C ARG A 263 -22.82 7.93 13.73
N SER A 264 -22.06 6.85 13.55
CA SER A 264 -21.75 5.87 14.60
C SER A 264 -20.60 4.97 14.17
N GLU A 265 -19.41 5.19 14.73
CA GLU A 265 -18.23 4.37 14.49
C GLU A 265 -18.47 2.88 14.78
N SER A 266 -19.08 2.58 15.94
CA SER A 266 -19.33 1.20 16.37
C SER A 266 -20.32 0.47 15.47
N ALA A 267 -21.41 1.12 15.05
CA ALA A 267 -22.40 0.50 14.15
C ALA A 267 -21.82 0.26 12.76
N THR A 268 -21.04 1.22 12.25
CA THR A 268 -20.36 1.14 10.96
C THR A 268 -19.36 0.00 10.95
N LEU A 269 -18.50 -0.09 11.96
CA LEU A 269 -17.52 -1.16 12.08
C LEU A 269 -18.18 -2.55 12.12
N LYS A 270 -19.21 -2.73 12.97
CA LYS A 270 -19.96 -3.98 13.04
C LYS A 270 -20.64 -4.34 11.73
N GLY A 271 -21.27 -3.36 11.07
CA GLY A 271 -21.95 -3.57 9.79
C GLY A 271 -21.00 -4.03 8.69
N PHE A 272 -19.84 -3.38 8.55
CA PHE A 272 -18.84 -3.77 7.55
C PHE A 272 -18.19 -5.12 7.87
N LEU A 273 -17.94 -5.44 9.15
CA LEU A 273 -17.41 -6.76 9.53
C LEU A 273 -18.41 -7.87 9.24
N LEU A 274 -19.70 -7.68 9.55
CA LEU A 274 -20.76 -8.65 9.24
C LEU A 274 -20.91 -8.84 7.72
N LEU A 275 -20.84 -7.75 6.94
CA LEU A 275 -20.86 -7.83 5.49
C LEU A 275 -19.66 -8.61 4.94
N LEU A 276 -18.46 -8.37 5.48
CA LEU A 276 -17.25 -9.12 5.12
C LEU A 276 -17.42 -10.61 5.41
N VAL A 277 -17.91 -10.98 6.60
CA VAL A 277 -18.18 -12.38 6.95
C VAL A 277 -19.20 -13.01 6.01
N ALA A 278 -20.29 -12.31 5.71
CA ALA A 278 -21.31 -12.81 4.78
C ALA A 278 -20.74 -13.08 3.39
N ILE A 279 -19.95 -12.15 2.85
CA ILE A 279 -19.31 -12.30 1.54
C ILE A 279 -18.32 -13.49 1.57
N MET A 280 -17.50 -13.61 2.60
CA MET A 280 -16.51 -14.70 2.73
C MET A 280 -17.19 -16.08 2.80
N LEU A 281 -18.37 -16.17 3.41
CA LEU A 281 -19.15 -17.43 3.46
C LEU A 281 -19.81 -17.78 2.12
N LEU A 282 -20.08 -16.80 1.26
CA LEU A 282 -20.67 -17.02 -0.07
C LEU A 282 -19.64 -17.52 -1.10
N ILE A 283 -18.35 -17.23 -0.94
CA ILE A 283 -17.32 -17.63 -1.90
C ILE A 283 -17.22 -19.16 -2.07
N PRO A 284 -17.12 -19.98 -1.00
CA PRO A 284 -17.09 -21.43 -1.15
C PRO A 284 -18.37 -21.99 -1.78
N ALA A 285 -19.54 -21.40 -1.47
CA ALA A 285 -20.82 -21.84 -2.02
C ALA A 285 -20.94 -21.58 -3.53
N ALA A 286 -20.31 -20.50 -4.03
CA ALA A 286 -20.27 -20.17 -5.45
C ALA A 286 -19.26 -21.02 -6.26
N GLY A 287 -18.20 -21.52 -5.60
CA GLY A 287 -17.17 -22.37 -6.22
C GLY A 287 -17.50 -23.87 -6.21
N ALA A 288 -18.61 -24.28 -5.59
CA ALA A 288 -19.06 -25.67 -5.51
C ALA A 288 -20.07 -26.06 -6.61
N GLN A 289 -20.37 -25.18 -7.53
CA GLN A 289 -21.18 -25.39 -8.73
C GLN A 289 -20.29 -25.46 -9.98
#